data_cdc05550eb3c775ff3eb09c8826a7f12
#
_entry.id   cdc05550eb3c775ff3eb09c8826a7f12
#
_cell.length_a   1.000
_cell.length_b   1.000
_cell.length_c   1.000
_cell.angle_alpha   90.00
_cell.angle_beta   90.00
_cell.angle_gamma   90.00
#
_symmetry.space_group_name_H-M   'P 1'
#
loop_
_entity.id
_entity.type
_entity.pdbx_description
1 polymer ?
#
loop_
_entity_poly.entity_id
_entity_poly.type
_entity_poly.pdbx_seq_one_letter_code
_entity_poly.pdbx_strand_id
1 'polypeptide(L)'
;FVKVEATRFTEVGYVGRDVEQIVRDLIEIAIAMEKVKMRKEVHAKAQKLAEEKVLDALVGKKASLATRESFRKRLRNGDLDDNEIEIAVSDSGSSNTSFEIPGMPGANVGMINIGEMLGKSMGNKEKKKKMTVRESHDILINDEADKLIEQDKIIKAAKLSTENNGIVFLDEIDKISARTDRVGGDVSREGVQRDLLPLIEGTTVNTKHGPIKTDHILFIA
;
A
#
# COMPACT_ATOMS: atom_id res chain seq x y z
N PHE A 1 3.08 -4.14 -13.72
CA PHE A 1 3.56 -5.51 -14.04
C PHE A 1 4.16 -6.18 -12.81
N VAL A 2 4.19 -7.51 -12.85
CA VAL A 2 4.91 -8.35 -11.89
C VAL A 2 5.84 -9.30 -12.64
N LYS A 3 7.02 -9.58 -12.06
CA LYS A 3 7.92 -10.63 -12.53
C LYS A 3 8.01 -11.71 -11.45
N VAL A 4 7.79 -12.97 -11.83
CA VAL A 4 7.80 -14.12 -10.93
C VAL A 4 8.60 -15.26 -11.54
N GLU A 5 9.25 -16.07 -10.71
CA GLU A 5 9.91 -17.31 -11.10
C GLU A 5 8.90 -18.46 -10.95
N ALA A 6 8.62 -19.17 -12.03
CA ALA A 6 7.65 -20.27 -12.05
C ALA A 6 7.99 -21.38 -11.04
N THR A 7 9.28 -21.58 -10.76
CA THR A 7 9.79 -22.56 -9.78
C THR A 7 9.45 -22.25 -8.32
N ARG A 8 8.95 -21.04 -8.01
CA ARG A 8 8.54 -20.67 -6.65
C ARG A 8 7.12 -21.11 -6.27
N PHE A 9 6.37 -21.58 -7.25
CA PHE A 9 5.00 -22.03 -7.04
C PHE A 9 4.95 -23.54 -6.81
N THR A 10 3.91 -23.96 -6.10
CA THR A 10 3.60 -25.36 -5.83
C THR A 10 2.17 -25.65 -6.24
N GLU A 11 1.88 -26.90 -6.55
CA GLU A 11 0.53 -27.36 -6.85
C GLU A 11 -0.45 -27.00 -5.73
N VAL A 12 -1.69 -26.64 -6.08
CA VAL A 12 -2.76 -26.34 -5.13
C VAL A 12 -2.99 -27.54 -4.20
N GLY A 13 -2.96 -27.28 -2.89
CA GLY A 13 -3.09 -28.29 -1.85
C GLY A 13 -1.78 -28.78 -1.22
N TYR A 14 -0.63 -28.38 -1.77
CA TYR A 14 0.66 -28.57 -1.12
C TYR A 14 1.09 -27.33 -0.34
N VAL A 15 1.99 -27.51 0.63
CA VAL A 15 2.57 -26.40 1.40
C VAL A 15 3.46 -25.58 0.45
N GLY A 16 3.05 -24.33 0.17
CA GLY A 16 3.75 -23.43 -0.72
C GLY A 16 2.88 -22.27 -1.20
N ARG A 17 3.35 -21.57 -2.24
CA ARG A 17 2.61 -20.50 -2.89
C ARG A 17 1.82 -21.04 -4.07
N ASP A 18 0.52 -20.86 -4.07
CA ASP A 18 -0.31 -21.18 -5.25
C ASP A 18 -0.10 -20.13 -6.36
N VAL A 19 -0.39 -20.51 -7.60
CA VAL A 19 -0.22 -19.66 -8.78
C VAL A 19 -1.12 -18.42 -8.78
N GLU A 20 -2.26 -18.45 -8.08
CA GLU A 20 -3.16 -17.30 -7.95
C GLU A 20 -2.50 -16.15 -7.17
N GLN A 21 -1.45 -16.45 -6.39
CA GLN A 21 -0.67 -15.42 -5.70
C GLN A 21 -0.08 -14.39 -6.68
N ILE A 22 0.18 -14.77 -7.93
CA ILE A 22 0.64 -13.87 -9.00
C ILE A 22 -0.35 -12.71 -9.18
N VAL A 23 -1.64 -13.04 -9.26
CA VAL A 23 -2.70 -12.03 -9.46
C VAL A 23 -2.91 -11.21 -8.19
N ARG A 24 -2.80 -11.85 -7.01
CA ARG A 24 -2.87 -11.14 -5.73
C ARG A 24 -1.72 -10.14 -5.57
N ASP A 25 -0.51 -10.50 -5.97
CA ASP A 25 0.65 -9.60 -5.94
C ASP A 25 0.49 -8.48 -7.00
N LEU A 26 -0.03 -8.80 -8.18
CA LEU A 26 -0.25 -7.82 -9.26
C LEU A 26 -1.23 -6.71 -8.84
N ILE A 27 -2.35 -7.06 -8.17
CA ILE A 27 -3.31 -6.05 -7.70
C ILE A 27 -2.71 -5.17 -6.60
N GLU A 28 -1.88 -5.70 -5.69
CA GLU A 28 -1.20 -4.90 -4.67
C GLU A 28 -0.27 -3.85 -5.31
N ILE A 29 0.47 -4.25 -6.35
CA ILE A 29 1.31 -3.32 -7.12
C ILE A 29 0.45 -2.25 -7.79
N ALA A 30 -0.68 -2.63 -8.41
CA ALA A 30 -1.60 -1.69 -9.05
C ALA A 30 -2.19 -0.69 -8.04
N ILE A 31 -2.57 -1.14 -6.84
CA ILE A 31 -3.05 -0.26 -5.76
C ILE A 31 -1.98 0.75 -5.36
N ALA A 32 -0.74 0.30 -5.19
CA ALA A 32 0.38 1.19 -4.86
C ALA A 32 0.60 2.24 -5.96
N MET A 33 0.55 1.84 -7.24
CA MET A 33 0.70 2.75 -8.39
C MET A 33 -0.44 3.77 -8.47
N GLU A 34 -1.69 3.33 -8.36
CA GLU A 34 -2.86 4.22 -8.40
C GLU A 34 -2.88 5.19 -7.20
N LYS A 35 -2.45 4.74 -6.02
CA LYS A 35 -2.29 5.61 -4.85
C LYS A 35 -1.29 6.73 -5.12
N VAL A 36 -0.12 6.41 -5.70
CA VAL A 36 0.89 7.42 -6.07
C VAL A 36 0.35 8.40 -7.11
N LYS A 37 -0.39 7.92 -8.11
CA LYS A 37 -1.02 8.76 -9.14
C LYS A 37 -2.04 9.72 -8.53
N MET A 38 -2.96 9.20 -7.73
CA MET A 38 -3.99 10.01 -7.07
C MET A 38 -3.40 11.03 -6.10
N ARG A 39 -2.32 10.68 -5.38
CA ARG A 39 -1.59 11.64 -4.53
C ARG A 39 -1.04 12.81 -5.33
N LYS A 40 -0.49 12.58 -6.53
CA LYS A 40 -0.02 13.66 -7.41
C LYS A 40 -1.16 14.59 -7.84
N GLU A 41 -2.33 14.03 -8.16
CA GLU A 41 -3.50 14.81 -8.57
C GLU A 41 -4.02 15.74 -7.46
N VAL A 42 -4.00 15.27 -6.20
CA VAL A 42 -4.47 16.07 -5.05
C VAL A 42 -3.39 16.90 -4.39
N HIS A 43 -2.12 16.78 -4.80
CA HIS A 43 -0.96 17.38 -4.14
C HIS A 43 -1.10 18.89 -3.93
N ALA A 44 -1.50 19.64 -4.98
CA ALA A 44 -1.64 21.10 -4.89
C ALA A 44 -2.72 21.52 -3.88
N LYS A 45 -3.81 20.72 -3.73
CA LYS A 45 -4.84 20.94 -2.74
C LYS A 45 -4.36 20.57 -1.35
N ALA A 46 -3.68 19.44 -1.22
CA ALA A 46 -3.09 18.97 0.03
C ALA A 46 -2.07 19.99 0.57
N GLN A 47 -1.22 20.55 -0.31
CA GLN A 47 -0.24 21.57 0.06
C GLN A 47 -0.91 22.83 0.63
N LYS A 48 -1.99 23.31 0.02
CA LYS A 48 -2.74 24.46 0.56
C LYS A 48 -3.32 24.16 1.94
N LEU A 49 -3.88 22.95 2.15
CA LEU A 49 -4.44 22.56 3.44
C LEU A 49 -3.35 22.40 4.51
N ALA A 50 -2.20 21.85 4.13
CA ALA A 50 -1.03 21.74 5.01
C ALA A 50 -0.53 23.12 5.43
N GLU A 51 -0.40 24.07 4.48
CA GLU A 51 -0.03 25.47 4.77
C GLU A 51 -0.97 26.12 5.78
N GLU A 52 -2.29 25.93 5.62
CA GLU A 52 -3.28 26.44 6.57
C GLU A 52 -3.12 25.84 7.97
N LYS A 53 -2.82 24.54 8.08
CA LYS A 53 -2.55 23.89 9.37
C LYS A 53 -1.28 24.40 10.05
N VAL A 54 -0.21 24.65 9.30
CA VAL A 54 1.00 25.28 9.84
C VAL A 54 0.70 26.69 10.34
N LEU A 55 -0.06 27.47 9.59
CA LEU A 55 -0.49 28.80 10.02
C LEU A 55 -1.36 28.74 11.26
N ASP A 56 -2.29 27.78 11.37
CA ASP A 56 -3.09 27.56 12.55
C ASP A 56 -2.24 27.24 13.79
N ALA A 57 -1.16 26.46 13.62
CA ALA A 57 -0.23 26.14 14.69
C ALA A 57 0.62 27.35 15.12
N LEU A 58 1.04 28.19 14.16
CA LEU A 58 1.89 29.36 14.42
C LEU A 58 1.15 30.54 15.05
N VAL A 59 -0.02 30.88 14.52
CA VAL A 59 -0.76 32.12 14.90
C VAL A 59 -2.14 31.87 15.47
N GLY A 60 -2.58 30.63 15.51
CA GLY A 60 -3.90 30.23 15.98
C GLY A 60 -5.03 30.44 14.95
N LYS A 61 -6.08 29.63 15.08
CA LYS A 61 -7.24 29.64 14.16
C LYS A 61 -8.00 30.96 14.10
N LYS A 62 -7.90 31.77 15.15
CA LYS A 62 -8.63 33.07 15.29
C LYS A 62 -7.80 34.29 14.88
N ALA A 63 -6.59 34.08 14.34
CA ALA A 63 -5.74 35.20 13.90
C ALA A 63 -6.39 35.99 12.76
N SER A 64 -6.11 37.29 12.72
CA SER A 64 -6.63 38.18 11.66
C SER A 64 -6.12 37.80 10.29
N LEU A 65 -6.87 38.11 9.23
CA LEU A 65 -6.46 37.86 7.85
C LEU A 65 -5.09 38.50 7.55
N ALA A 66 -4.86 39.72 8.02
CA ALA A 66 -3.60 40.43 7.82
C ALA A 66 -2.43 39.72 8.50
N THR A 67 -2.62 39.19 9.71
CA THR A 67 -1.61 38.40 10.43
C THR A 67 -1.31 37.11 9.68
N ARG A 68 -2.35 36.38 9.26
CA ARG A 68 -2.18 35.12 8.51
C ARG A 68 -1.42 35.35 7.21
N GLU A 69 -1.76 36.39 6.45
CA GLU A 69 -1.05 36.73 5.20
C GLU A 69 0.42 37.10 5.43
N SER A 70 0.73 37.85 6.48
CA SER A 70 2.11 38.18 6.86
C SER A 70 2.91 36.91 7.18
N PHE A 71 2.34 36.01 8.00
CA PHE A 71 3.00 34.74 8.35
C PHE A 71 3.09 33.80 7.15
N ARG A 72 2.09 33.76 6.25
CA ARG A 72 2.15 32.98 5.00
C ARG A 72 3.32 33.42 4.11
N LYS A 73 3.55 34.72 3.96
CA LYS A 73 4.70 35.23 3.20
C LYS A 73 6.03 34.76 3.82
N ARG A 74 6.16 34.90 5.15
CA ARG A 74 7.38 34.46 5.87
C ARG A 74 7.57 32.94 5.79
N LEU A 75 6.48 32.17 5.88
CA LEU A 75 6.52 30.71 5.72
C LEU A 75 7.03 30.32 4.33
N ARG A 76 6.51 30.96 3.28
CA ARG A 76 6.95 30.68 1.88
C ARG A 76 8.38 31.14 1.59
N ASN A 77 8.88 32.13 2.33
CA ASN A 77 10.27 32.56 2.25
C ASN A 77 11.24 31.66 3.03
N GLY A 78 10.74 30.73 3.85
CA GLY A 78 11.56 29.89 4.72
C GLY A 78 11.99 30.53 6.04
N ASP A 79 11.52 31.75 6.35
CA ASP A 79 11.90 32.52 7.56
C ASP A 79 11.44 31.85 8.86
N LEU A 80 10.55 30.87 8.77
CA LEU A 80 9.92 30.18 9.91
C LEU A 80 10.27 28.69 9.99
N ASP A 81 11.15 28.21 9.13
CA ASP A 81 11.47 26.78 8.97
C ASP A 81 11.94 26.11 10.26
N ASP A 82 12.73 26.81 11.08
CA ASP A 82 13.30 26.28 12.32
C ASP A 82 12.38 26.49 13.55
N ASN A 83 11.23 27.15 13.37
CA ASN A 83 10.27 27.30 14.46
C ASN A 83 9.63 25.96 14.83
N GLU A 84 9.54 25.69 16.14
CA GLU A 84 8.83 24.52 16.64
C GLU A 84 7.32 24.79 16.65
N ILE A 85 6.57 23.82 16.12
CA ILE A 85 5.09 23.81 16.16
C ILE A 85 4.56 22.49 16.69
N GLU A 86 3.40 22.52 17.27
CA GLU A 86 2.66 21.32 17.68
C GLU A 86 1.55 21.07 16.66
N ILE A 87 1.65 19.93 15.95
CA ILE A 87 0.66 19.53 14.96
C ILE A 87 -0.04 18.25 15.36
N ALA A 88 -1.31 18.13 15.00
CA ALA A 88 -2.07 16.88 15.09
C ALA A 88 -1.93 16.12 13.77
N VAL A 89 -1.37 14.93 13.81
CA VAL A 89 -1.18 14.04 12.66
C VAL A 89 -1.97 12.77 12.88
N SER A 90 -2.59 12.26 11.83
CA SER A 90 -3.26 10.95 11.86
C SER A 90 -2.24 9.86 12.14
N ASP A 91 -2.50 8.99 13.12
CA ASP A 91 -1.65 7.85 13.43
C ASP A 91 -1.83 6.79 12.32
N SER A 92 -1.15 6.98 11.19
CA SER A 92 -1.09 5.98 10.11
C SER A 92 -0.19 4.85 10.59
N GLY A 93 -0.72 4.00 11.44
CA GLY A 93 -0.18 2.80 12.06
C GLY A 93 1.13 2.20 11.54
N SER A 94 2.24 2.93 11.57
CA SER A 94 3.58 2.36 11.41
C SER A 94 4.31 2.28 12.74
N SER A 95 3.61 1.90 13.81
CA SER A 95 4.27 1.43 15.02
C SER A 95 4.25 -0.10 14.99
N ASN A 96 5.31 -0.69 14.44
CA ASN A 96 5.75 -2.03 14.81
C ASN A 96 6.09 -2.03 16.31
N THR A 97 5.10 -1.93 17.17
CA THR A 97 5.24 -2.28 18.57
C THR A 97 5.03 -3.78 18.65
N SER A 98 6.12 -4.54 18.48
CA SER A 98 6.20 -5.91 18.96
C SER A 98 6.01 -5.86 20.48
N PHE A 99 4.84 -6.21 20.97
CA PHE A 99 4.60 -6.48 22.38
C PHE A 99 5.19 -7.86 22.66
N GLU A 100 6.39 -7.90 23.22
CA GLU A 100 6.89 -9.09 23.89
C GLU A 100 6.12 -9.25 25.19
N ILE A 101 5.32 -10.32 25.28
CA ILE A 101 4.67 -10.69 26.55
C ILE A 101 5.76 -11.28 27.44
N PRO A 102 6.10 -10.64 28.59
CA PRO A 102 7.10 -11.16 29.51
C PRO A 102 6.61 -12.51 30.05
N GLY A 103 7.31 -13.60 29.71
CA GLY A 103 7.07 -14.92 30.31
C GLY A 103 6.81 -16.07 29.34
N MET A 104 6.76 -15.87 28.01
CA MET A 104 6.64 -16.97 27.03
C MET A 104 7.68 -16.85 25.92
N PRO A 105 8.90 -17.40 26.08
CA PRO A 105 9.86 -17.44 24.99
C PRO A 105 9.40 -18.47 23.95
N GLY A 106 9.12 -18.01 22.71
CA GLY A 106 8.87 -18.86 21.56
C GLY A 106 7.44 -18.91 21.02
N ALA A 107 6.47 -18.18 21.57
CA ALA A 107 5.15 -18.06 20.99
C ALA A 107 5.15 -16.94 19.95
N ASN A 108 5.46 -17.26 18.68
CA ASN A 108 5.09 -16.44 17.53
C ASN A 108 3.56 -16.50 17.37
N VAL A 109 2.84 -15.80 18.26
CA VAL A 109 1.42 -15.54 18.07
C VAL A 109 1.37 -14.57 16.88
N GLY A 110 0.83 -15.05 15.76
CA GLY A 110 0.68 -14.28 14.54
C GLY A 110 0.18 -12.87 14.87
N MET A 111 0.80 -11.87 14.23
CA MET A 111 0.50 -10.44 14.43
C MET A 111 -0.99 -10.18 14.29
N ILE A 112 -1.73 -10.30 15.38
CA ILE A 112 -3.06 -9.72 15.47
C ILE A 112 -2.82 -8.24 15.67
N ASN A 113 -3.08 -7.46 14.64
CA ASN A 113 -3.00 -6.01 14.67
C ASN A 113 -4.15 -5.49 15.54
N ILE A 114 -3.98 -5.61 16.87
CA ILE A 114 -4.96 -5.13 17.88
C ILE A 114 -5.20 -3.62 17.66
N GLY A 115 -4.22 -2.89 17.13
CA GLY A 115 -4.36 -1.50 16.73
C GLY A 115 -5.37 -1.27 15.61
N GLU A 116 -5.43 -2.14 14.60
CA GLU A 116 -6.45 -2.06 13.53
C GLU A 116 -7.85 -2.42 14.03
N MET A 117 -7.93 -3.39 14.95
CA MET A 117 -9.22 -3.84 15.48
C MET A 117 -9.83 -2.80 16.46
N LEU A 118 -9.00 -2.13 17.27
CA LEU A 118 -9.45 -1.02 18.13
C LEU A 118 -9.58 0.31 17.38
N GLY A 119 -8.77 0.57 16.35
CA GLY A 119 -8.78 1.82 15.59
C GLY A 119 -10.06 2.05 14.80
N LYS A 120 -10.66 0.98 14.28
CA LYS A 120 -11.99 1.04 13.62
C LYS A 120 -13.14 1.37 14.55
N SER A 121 -13.00 1.11 15.86
CA SER A 121 -14.06 1.36 16.86
C SER A 121 -13.93 2.70 17.59
N MET A 122 -12.77 3.36 17.57
CA MET A 122 -12.50 4.57 18.39
C MET A 122 -12.12 5.82 17.59
N GLY A 123 -12.41 5.91 16.30
CA GLY A 123 -12.10 7.09 15.51
C GLY A 123 -10.58 7.37 15.44
N ASN A 124 -10.12 7.88 14.31
CA ASN A 124 -8.72 8.26 14.06
C ASN A 124 -8.18 9.11 15.22
N LYS A 125 -7.39 8.54 16.13
CA LYS A 125 -6.74 9.30 17.20
C LYS A 125 -5.65 10.16 16.59
N GLU A 126 -5.90 11.46 16.53
CA GLU A 126 -4.86 12.44 16.23
C GLU A 126 -3.84 12.45 17.38
N LYS A 127 -2.58 12.19 17.06
CA LYS A 127 -1.48 12.37 18.02
C LYS A 127 -0.85 13.73 17.80
N LYS A 128 -0.74 14.51 18.86
CA LYS A 128 0.01 15.76 18.86
C LYS A 128 1.50 15.46 18.88
N LYS A 129 2.22 16.01 17.91
CA LYS A 129 3.66 15.86 17.78
C LYS A 129 4.31 17.23 17.65
N LYS A 130 5.38 17.47 18.43
CA LYS A 130 6.21 18.68 18.30
C LYS A 130 7.30 18.42 17.28
N MET A 131 7.47 19.32 16.35
CA MET A 131 8.50 19.29 15.32
C MET A 131 8.70 20.67 14.71
N THR A 132 9.76 20.86 13.92
CA THR A 132 9.99 22.10 13.20
C THR A 132 8.99 22.28 12.05
N VAL A 133 8.77 23.52 11.63
CA VAL A 133 7.93 23.85 10.46
C VAL A 133 8.41 23.10 9.24
N ARG A 134 9.72 23.06 9.00
CA ARG A 134 10.32 22.33 7.88
C ARG A 134 9.96 20.84 7.88
N GLU A 135 10.14 20.16 9.02
CA GLU A 135 9.82 18.73 9.15
C GLU A 135 8.33 18.45 9.03
N SER A 136 7.49 19.40 9.48
CA SER A 136 6.04 19.25 9.46
C SER A 136 5.43 19.29 8.05
N HIS A 137 6.11 19.97 7.11
CA HIS A 137 5.57 20.26 5.79
C HIS A 137 5.22 19.00 5.00
N ASP A 138 6.19 18.10 4.82
CA ASP A 138 5.99 16.86 4.07
C ASP A 138 5.00 15.91 4.79
N ILE A 139 5.06 15.88 6.13
CA ILE A 139 4.16 15.06 6.93
C ILE A 139 2.71 15.52 6.77
N LEU A 140 2.46 16.82 6.86
CA LEU A 140 1.12 17.40 6.72
C LEU A 140 0.59 17.29 5.28
N ILE A 141 1.43 17.48 4.26
CA ILE A 141 1.01 17.29 2.87
C ILE A 141 0.56 15.84 2.64
N ASN A 142 1.33 14.86 3.12
CA ASN A 142 0.98 13.46 2.99
C ASN A 142 -0.31 13.12 3.76
N ASP A 143 -0.47 13.61 5.00
CA ASP A 143 -1.67 13.41 5.81
C ASP A 143 -2.92 14.02 5.14
N GLU A 144 -2.81 15.25 4.61
CA GLU A 144 -3.91 15.88 3.88
C GLU A 144 -4.20 15.20 2.54
N ALA A 145 -3.18 14.75 1.81
CA ALA A 145 -3.36 13.99 0.58
C ALA A 145 -4.11 12.67 0.86
N ASP A 146 -3.72 11.93 1.90
CA ASP A 146 -4.39 10.69 2.27
C ASP A 146 -5.86 10.90 2.69
N LYS A 147 -6.18 12.05 3.31
CA LYS A 147 -7.58 12.43 3.63
C LYS A 147 -8.41 12.80 2.40
N LEU A 148 -7.77 13.35 1.37
CA LEU A 148 -8.43 13.74 0.13
C LEU A 148 -8.70 12.57 -0.82
N ILE A 149 -8.02 11.44 -0.62
CA ILE A 149 -8.13 10.25 -1.47
C ILE A 149 -9.11 9.26 -0.85
N GLU A 150 -10.11 8.86 -1.62
CA GLU A 150 -11.06 7.82 -1.24
C GLU A 150 -10.47 6.44 -1.57
N GLN A 151 -10.29 5.58 -0.56
CA GLN A 151 -9.72 4.24 -0.72
C GLN A 151 -10.47 3.39 -1.75
N ASP A 152 -11.80 3.49 -1.78
CA ASP A 152 -12.63 2.73 -2.72
C ASP A 152 -12.36 3.12 -4.18
N LYS A 153 -12.03 4.39 -4.44
CA LYS A 153 -11.63 4.85 -5.77
C LYS A 153 -10.30 4.27 -6.20
N ILE A 154 -9.33 4.19 -5.27
CA ILE A 154 -8.04 3.54 -5.54
C ILE A 154 -8.25 2.09 -5.92
N ILE A 155 -8.99 1.34 -5.09
CA ILE A 155 -9.24 -0.09 -5.30
C ILE A 155 -9.93 -0.32 -6.64
N LYS A 156 -10.97 0.47 -6.94
CA LYS A 156 -11.71 0.37 -8.22
C LYS A 156 -10.81 0.64 -9.43
N ALA A 157 -10.00 1.69 -9.39
CA ALA A 157 -9.06 2.04 -10.46
C ALA A 157 -7.99 0.96 -10.62
N ALA A 158 -7.43 0.46 -9.50
CA ALA A 158 -6.42 -0.59 -9.50
C ALA A 158 -6.97 -1.91 -10.08
N LYS A 159 -8.21 -2.30 -9.73
CA LYS A 159 -8.85 -3.48 -10.32
C LYS A 159 -8.97 -3.36 -11.83
N LEU A 160 -9.52 -2.26 -12.33
CA LEU A 160 -9.64 -1.99 -13.77
C LEU A 160 -8.26 -1.99 -14.46
N SER A 161 -7.26 -1.39 -13.82
CA SER A 161 -5.90 -1.37 -14.34
C SER A 161 -5.27 -2.76 -14.38
N THR A 162 -5.48 -3.57 -13.34
CA THR A 162 -5.00 -4.96 -13.27
C THR A 162 -5.65 -5.82 -14.35
N GLU A 163 -6.97 -5.77 -14.48
CA GLU A 163 -7.72 -6.60 -15.41
C GLU A 163 -7.44 -6.26 -16.88
N ASN A 164 -7.22 -4.97 -17.22
CA ASN A 164 -7.10 -4.54 -18.62
C ASN A 164 -5.67 -4.21 -19.06
N ASN A 165 -4.76 -3.93 -18.14
CA ASN A 165 -3.39 -3.49 -18.42
C ASN A 165 -2.34 -4.30 -17.63
N GLY A 166 -2.75 -5.39 -16.97
CA GLY A 166 -1.87 -6.25 -16.21
C GLY A 166 -0.87 -6.96 -17.10
N ILE A 167 0.40 -7.02 -16.67
CA ILE A 167 1.45 -7.79 -17.35
C ILE A 167 2.16 -8.65 -16.32
N VAL A 168 2.30 -9.93 -16.62
CA VAL A 168 3.00 -10.92 -15.80
C VAL A 168 4.16 -11.51 -16.59
N PHE A 169 5.38 -11.39 -16.09
CA PHE A 169 6.54 -12.07 -16.63
C PHE A 169 6.77 -13.35 -15.82
N LEU A 170 6.73 -14.49 -16.52
CA LEU A 170 7.00 -15.81 -15.95
C LEU A 170 8.43 -16.23 -16.33
N ASP A 171 9.36 -16.10 -15.39
CA ASP A 171 10.73 -16.57 -15.57
C ASP A 171 10.84 -18.06 -15.18
N GLU A 172 11.85 -18.76 -15.70
CA GLU A 172 12.14 -20.16 -15.40
C GLU A 172 11.02 -21.15 -15.80
N ILE A 173 10.19 -20.81 -16.79
CA ILE A 173 9.09 -21.69 -17.25
C ILE A 173 9.63 -22.99 -17.82
N ASP A 174 10.81 -22.99 -18.43
CA ASP A 174 11.52 -24.16 -18.93
C ASP A 174 11.82 -25.20 -17.84
N LYS A 175 12.10 -24.73 -16.61
CA LYS A 175 12.41 -25.60 -15.47
C LYS A 175 11.20 -26.37 -14.94
N ILE A 176 10.00 -25.84 -15.13
CA ILE A 176 8.76 -26.54 -14.76
C ILE A 176 8.19 -27.36 -15.93
N SER A 177 8.59 -27.06 -17.18
CA SER A 177 8.12 -27.76 -18.38
C SER A 177 8.99 -29.00 -18.76
N ALA A 178 10.19 -29.15 -18.19
CA ALA A 178 11.07 -30.26 -18.48
C ALA A 178 10.46 -31.58 -17.98
N ARG A 179 10.21 -32.51 -18.92
CA ARG A 179 9.93 -33.92 -18.59
C ARG A 179 11.18 -34.55 -17.99
N THR A 180 11.14 -34.95 -16.74
CA THR A 180 12.18 -35.76 -16.14
C THR A 180 11.71 -37.21 -16.16
N ASP A 181 12.45 -38.10 -16.83
CA ASP A 181 12.18 -39.56 -16.88
C ASP A 181 12.41 -40.27 -15.52
N ARG A 182 12.43 -39.52 -14.42
CA ARG A 182 12.63 -40.06 -13.06
C ARG A 182 11.33 -40.08 -12.26
N VAL A 183 10.88 -41.27 -11.97
CA VAL A 183 9.75 -41.55 -11.08
C VAL A 183 10.08 -41.04 -9.67
N GLY A 184 9.34 -40.01 -9.18
CA GLY A 184 9.35 -39.65 -7.78
C GLY A 184 9.47 -38.15 -7.40
N GLY A 185 9.68 -37.22 -8.36
CA GLY A 185 9.88 -35.81 -8.05
C GLY A 185 9.02 -34.84 -8.87
N ASP A 186 8.23 -35.32 -9.82
CA ASP A 186 7.63 -34.51 -10.89
C ASP A 186 6.19 -34.08 -10.66
N VAL A 187 5.49 -34.67 -9.71
CA VAL A 187 4.06 -34.41 -9.47
C VAL A 187 3.81 -32.90 -9.14
N SER A 188 4.74 -32.26 -8.45
CA SER A 188 4.65 -30.84 -8.09
C SER A 188 4.84 -29.87 -9.27
N ARG A 189 5.66 -30.23 -10.28
CA ARG A 189 5.94 -29.36 -11.44
C ARG A 189 4.83 -29.43 -12.48
N GLU A 190 4.33 -30.62 -12.78
CA GLU A 190 3.17 -30.83 -13.66
C GLU A 190 1.91 -30.18 -13.05
N GLY A 191 1.78 -30.20 -11.71
CA GLY A 191 0.73 -29.51 -10.98
C GLY A 191 0.77 -28.00 -11.21
N VAL A 192 1.94 -27.36 -11.12
CA VAL A 192 2.09 -25.91 -11.38
C VAL A 192 1.72 -25.54 -12.81
N GLN A 193 2.11 -26.34 -13.82
CA GLN A 193 1.72 -26.10 -15.21
C GLN A 193 0.18 -26.16 -15.37
N ARG A 194 -0.46 -27.18 -14.81
CA ARG A 194 -1.90 -27.35 -14.86
C ARG A 194 -2.63 -26.20 -14.18
N ASP A 195 -2.10 -25.70 -13.06
CA ASP A 195 -2.70 -24.62 -12.29
C ASP A 195 -2.48 -23.22 -12.94
N LEU A 196 -1.40 -23.05 -13.73
CA LEU A 196 -1.16 -21.83 -14.53
C LEU A 196 -2.10 -21.73 -15.73
N LEU A 197 -2.54 -22.83 -16.31
CA LEU A 197 -3.34 -22.83 -17.54
C LEU A 197 -4.63 -22.02 -17.40
N PRO A 198 -5.47 -22.19 -16.34
CA PRO A 198 -6.67 -21.38 -16.17
C PRO A 198 -6.36 -19.89 -16.03
N LEU A 199 -5.24 -19.52 -15.40
CA LEU A 199 -4.87 -18.10 -15.27
C LEU A 199 -4.55 -17.47 -16.62
N ILE A 200 -3.91 -18.21 -17.51
CA ILE A 200 -3.51 -17.75 -18.85
C ILE A 200 -4.71 -17.74 -19.79
N GLU A 201 -5.59 -18.71 -19.70
CA GLU A 201 -6.79 -18.83 -20.54
C GLU A 201 -7.92 -17.85 -20.12
N GLY A 202 -7.91 -17.39 -18.89
CA GLY A 202 -8.91 -16.51 -18.32
C GLY A 202 -9.72 -17.18 -17.22
N THR A 203 -9.60 -16.65 -16.02
CA THR A 203 -10.36 -17.08 -14.84
C THR A 203 -10.62 -15.92 -13.90
N THR A 204 -11.34 -16.19 -12.82
CA THR A 204 -11.56 -15.21 -11.75
C THR A 204 -10.83 -15.61 -10.50
N VAL A 205 -9.88 -14.79 -10.08
CA VAL A 205 -9.09 -14.98 -8.86
C VAL A 205 -9.68 -14.14 -7.72
N ASN A 206 -9.93 -14.78 -6.58
CA ASN A 206 -10.40 -14.08 -5.38
C ASN A 206 -9.24 -13.42 -4.63
N THR A 207 -9.37 -12.12 -4.38
CA THR A 207 -8.41 -11.34 -3.62
C THR A 207 -9.08 -10.66 -2.42
N LYS A 208 -8.31 -10.13 -1.49
CA LYS A 208 -8.86 -9.34 -0.36
C LYS A 208 -9.55 -8.03 -0.82
N HIS A 209 -9.32 -7.62 -2.07
CA HIS A 209 -9.94 -6.45 -2.69
C HIS A 209 -11.13 -6.82 -3.59
N GLY A 210 -11.54 -8.08 -3.57
CA GLY A 210 -12.59 -8.66 -4.39
C GLY A 210 -12.04 -9.45 -5.59
N PRO A 211 -12.91 -10.00 -6.43
CA PRO A 211 -12.53 -10.83 -7.56
C PRO A 211 -11.83 -10.01 -8.66
N ILE A 212 -10.83 -10.62 -9.30
CA ILE A 212 -10.06 -10.10 -10.45
C ILE A 212 -10.17 -11.09 -11.59
N LYS A 213 -10.53 -10.62 -12.77
CA LYS A 213 -10.56 -11.42 -14.00
C LYS A 213 -9.21 -11.36 -14.70
N THR A 214 -8.75 -12.52 -15.21
CA THR A 214 -7.44 -12.61 -15.86
C THR A 214 -7.50 -12.60 -17.37
N ASP A 215 -8.68 -12.54 -17.98
CA ASP A 215 -8.94 -12.66 -19.43
C ASP A 215 -8.11 -11.72 -20.31
N HIS A 216 -7.77 -10.53 -19.78
CA HIS A 216 -6.99 -9.52 -20.52
C HIS A 216 -5.63 -9.23 -19.87
N ILE A 217 -5.20 -10.03 -18.93
CA ILE A 217 -3.84 -9.94 -18.37
C ILE A 217 -2.87 -10.59 -19.36
N LEU A 218 -1.81 -9.86 -19.72
CA LEU A 218 -0.77 -10.38 -20.61
C LEU A 218 0.24 -11.19 -19.82
N PHE A 219 0.39 -12.47 -20.15
CA PHE A 219 1.43 -13.34 -19.64
C PHE A 219 2.55 -13.49 -20.68
N ILE A 220 3.78 -13.27 -20.24
CA ILE A 220 5.01 -13.36 -21.05
C ILE A 220 5.94 -14.34 -20.34
N ALA A 221 6.30 -15.44 -21.04
CA ALA A 221 7.17 -16.50 -20.53
C ALA A 221 8.48 -16.57 -21.34
#